data_7595cb1d2f22b6026266693be4f599fc
#
_entry.id   7595cb1d2f22b6026266693be4f599fc
#
_cell.length_a   1.000
_cell.length_b   1.000
_cell.length_c   1.000
_cell.angle_alpha   90.00
_cell.angle_beta   90.00
_cell.angle_gamma   90.00
#
_symmetry.space_group_name_H-M   'P 1'
#
loop_
_entity.id
_entity.type
_entity.pdbx_description
1 polymer ?
#
loop_
_entity_poly.entity_id
_entity_poly.type
_entity_poly.pdbx_seq_one_letter_code
_entity_poly.pdbx_strand_id
1 'polypeptide(L)'
;MSFSFLARDAGRVHVCGHRGYSLVCPENTMPAMAAAKASGATTIEIDVVLTADGEPIVLHDRTLDRTTNGHGFAADLSLEQIRSLDAGAGFNARFAGTRVPTLAEAVDWAKREEMGVFVEIKEAERPDLAVDRVAALLEATGAFDRVLVIGFDHIVLKRAVEHHPGIKTQAITHARHADILGVLRACGAGSLSIELDMFHPHDAKALHDARVSNRLNLPRPERLPAYRQGRRDIITCLEEWIAEGLIDTISGDDVPFLAKLVERAGAAGGR
;
A
#
# COMPACT_ATOMS: atom_id res chain seq x y z
N MET A 1 -1.25 20.00 -8.36
CA MET A 1 -1.61 19.96 -6.93
C MET A 1 -0.80 18.87 -6.25
N SER A 2 -0.40 19.06 -4.98
CA SER A 2 0.28 18.03 -4.18
C SER A 2 -0.70 16.88 -3.87
N PHE A 3 -0.24 15.64 -3.87
CA PHE A 3 -1.06 14.48 -3.51
C PHE A 3 -1.28 14.45 -1.99
N SER A 4 -2.50 14.18 -1.53
CA SER A 4 -2.82 14.01 -0.11
C SER A 4 -3.44 12.65 0.16
N PHE A 5 -2.95 11.97 1.20
CA PHE A 5 -3.51 10.72 1.69
C PHE A 5 -4.64 10.92 2.72
N LEU A 6 -4.88 12.16 3.17
CA LEU A 6 -6.06 12.49 3.97
C LEU A 6 -7.26 12.74 3.04
N ALA A 7 -8.33 11.98 3.21
CA ALA A 7 -9.53 12.07 2.37
C ALA A 7 -10.14 13.46 2.34
N ARG A 8 -10.17 14.15 3.48
CA ARG A 8 -10.67 15.52 3.61
C ARG A 8 -9.88 16.54 2.78
N ASP A 9 -8.54 16.35 2.65
CA ASP A 9 -7.68 17.24 1.88
C ASP A 9 -7.68 16.85 0.39
N ALA A 10 -7.88 15.56 0.08
CA ALA A 10 -7.99 15.00 -1.27
C ALA A 10 -9.39 15.21 -1.89
N GLY A 11 -10.42 15.52 -1.07
CA GLY A 11 -11.81 15.59 -1.49
C GLY A 11 -12.43 14.25 -1.87
N ARG A 12 -11.81 13.14 -1.49
CA ARG A 12 -12.26 11.76 -1.77
C ARG A 12 -11.62 10.76 -0.84
N VAL A 13 -12.29 9.63 -0.61
CA VAL A 13 -11.68 8.43 -0.03
C VAL A 13 -10.90 7.72 -1.13
N HIS A 14 -9.66 7.31 -0.80
CA HIS A 14 -8.81 6.58 -1.73
C HIS A 14 -9.18 5.10 -1.81
N VAL A 15 -9.11 4.55 -3.01
CA VAL A 15 -9.17 3.10 -3.27
C VAL A 15 -7.76 2.62 -3.55
N CYS A 16 -7.28 1.63 -2.79
CA CYS A 16 -5.94 1.09 -2.91
C CYS A 16 -5.96 -0.37 -3.38
N GLY A 17 -5.32 -0.64 -4.53
CA GLY A 17 -5.05 -2.00 -4.96
C GLY A 17 -3.85 -2.57 -4.22
N HIS A 18 -4.05 -3.62 -3.41
CA HIS A 18 -3.01 -4.35 -2.69
C HIS A 18 -2.18 -5.17 -3.68
N ARG A 19 -0.90 -4.79 -3.85
CA ARG A 19 0.02 -5.28 -4.89
C ARG A 19 -0.52 -5.06 -6.32
N GLY A 20 -1.27 -3.96 -6.53
CA GLY A 20 -2.07 -3.72 -7.71
C GLY A 20 -3.41 -4.44 -7.68
N TYR A 21 -3.95 -4.86 -8.84
CA TYR A 21 -5.16 -5.70 -8.90
C TYR A 21 -4.76 -7.17 -8.97
N SER A 22 -4.30 -7.70 -7.85
CA SER A 22 -3.69 -9.02 -7.72
C SER A 22 -4.64 -10.21 -7.93
N LEU A 23 -5.96 -10.01 -7.93
CA LEU A 23 -6.91 -11.08 -8.26
C LEU A 23 -6.91 -11.46 -9.73
N VAL A 24 -6.56 -10.56 -10.64
CA VAL A 24 -6.68 -10.78 -12.09
C VAL A 24 -5.39 -10.58 -12.87
N CYS A 25 -4.37 -10.05 -12.22
CA CYS A 25 -3.03 -9.84 -12.75
C CYS A 25 -1.98 -10.38 -11.77
N PRO A 26 -0.77 -10.75 -12.24
CA PRO A 26 0.31 -11.14 -11.33
C PRO A 26 0.67 -9.98 -10.40
N GLU A 27 0.67 -10.24 -9.09
CA GLU A 27 0.91 -9.26 -8.04
C GLU A 27 2.25 -8.52 -8.23
N ASN A 28 2.34 -7.28 -7.76
CA ASN A 28 3.57 -6.48 -7.79
C ASN A 28 4.16 -6.28 -9.20
N THR A 29 3.33 -6.28 -10.23
CA THR A 29 3.76 -6.07 -11.63
C THR A 29 3.10 -4.85 -12.25
N MET A 30 3.70 -4.32 -13.34
CA MET A 30 3.12 -3.20 -14.08
C MET A 30 1.71 -3.49 -14.61
N PRO A 31 1.40 -4.69 -15.15
CA PRO A 31 0.03 -5.07 -15.49
C PRO A 31 -0.96 -4.98 -14.33
N ALA A 32 -0.56 -5.40 -13.11
CA ALA A 32 -1.43 -5.33 -11.93
C ALA A 32 -1.70 -3.88 -11.51
N MET A 33 -0.70 -3.01 -11.57
CA MET A 33 -0.83 -1.59 -11.28
C MET A 33 -1.75 -0.90 -12.27
N ALA A 34 -1.58 -1.16 -13.57
CA ALA A 34 -2.42 -0.61 -14.64
C ALA A 34 -3.88 -1.10 -14.51
N ALA A 35 -4.08 -2.39 -14.21
CA ALA A 35 -5.41 -2.96 -14.00
C ALA A 35 -6.09 -2.36 -12.76
N ALA A 36 -5.35 -2.10 -11.67
CA ALA A 36 -5.89 -1.43 -10.48
C ALA A 36 -6.42 -0.05 -10.83
N LYS A 37 -5.63 0.78 -11.54
CA LYS A 37 -6.07 2.10 -11.99
C LYS A 37 -7.31 2.02 -12.87
N ALA A 38 -7.29 1.14 -13.88
CA ALA A 38 -8.42 0.95 -14.79
C ALA A 38 -9.71 0.51 -14.07
N SER A 39 -9.57 -0.09 -12.87
CA SER A 39 -10.67 -0.56 -12.02
C SER A 39 -11.09 0.46 -10.94
N GLY A 40 -10.56 1.68 -10.98
CA GLY A 40 -10.96 2.78 -10.09
C GLY A 40 -10.05 3.00 -8.88
N ALA A 41 -8.89 2.33 -8.80
CA ALA A 41 -7.90 2.65 -7.77
C ALA A 41 -7.32 4.06 -7.99
N THR A 42 -7.10 4.77 -6.89
CA THR A 42 -6.42 6.07 -6.85
C THR A 42 -5.05 5.96 -6.17
N THR A 43 -4.82 4.85 -5.52
CA THR A 43 -3.54 4.47 -4.91
C THR A 43 -3.24 3.01 -5.19
N ILE A 44 -1.97 2.63 -5.12
CA ILE A 44 -1.51 1.25 -5.12
C ILE A 44 -0.62 1.01 -3.89
N GLU A 45 -0.59 -0.22 -3.46
CA GLU A 45 0.40 -0.68 -2.51
C GLU A 45 1.31 -1.68 -3.21
N ILE A 46 2.61 -1.60 -2.93
CA ILE A 46 3.67 -2.44 -3.49
C ILE A 46 4.72 -2.75 -2.45
N ASP A 47 5.34 -3.91 -2.58
CA ASP A 47 6.38 -4.41 -1.69
C ASP A 47 7.77 -4.22 -2.31
N VAL A 48 8.78 -3.92 -1.50
CA VAL A 48 10.15 -3.69 -1.97
C VAL A 48 11.15 -4.54 -1.21
N VAL A 49 12.01 -5.23 -1.97
CA VAL A 49 13.24 -5.89 -1.53
C VAL A 49 14.42 -5.39 -2.35
N LEU A 50 15.65 -5.69 -1.91
CA LEU A 50 16.88 -5.32 -2.63
C LEU A 50 17.49 -6.51 -3.37
N THR A 51 18.02 -6.23 -4.54
CA THR A 51 18.91 -7.14 -5.29
C THR A 51 20.31 -7.23 -4.65
N ALA A 52 21.19 -8.11 -5.17
CA ALA A 52 22.58 -8.22 -4.72
C ALA A 52 23.36 -6.89 -4.90
N ASP A 53 23.10 -6.18 -5.98
CA ASP A 53 23.68 -4.86 -6.29
C ASP A 53 22.94 -3.68 -5.62
N GLY A 54 21.98 -3.98 -4.73
CA GLY A 54 21.31 -2.98 -3.90
C GLY A 54 20.26 -2.16 -4.63
N GLU A 55 19.73 -2.65 -5.74
CA GLU A 55 18.65 -1.99 -6.48
C GLU A 55 17.27 -2.38 -5.91
N PRO A 56 16.38 -1.41 -5.62
CA PRO A 56 15.03 -1.71 -5.16
C PRO A 56 14.16 -2.29 -6.28
N ILE A 57 13.65 -3.49 -6.06
CA ILE A 57 12.71 -4.17 -6.95
C ILE A 57 11.36 -4.38 -6.27
N VAL A 58 10.29 -4.49 -7.07
CA VAL A 58 8.93 -4.68 -6.56
C VAL A 58 8.63 -6.16 -6.46
N LEU A 59 8.76 -6.71 -5.25
CA LEU A 59 8.59 -8.13 -4.93
C LEU A 59 8.20 -8.28 -3.45
N HIS A 60 7.21 -9.13 -3.16
CA HIS A 60 6.76 -9.36 -1.78
C HIS A 60 7.68 -10.29 -0.99
N ASP A 61 7.93 -11.47 -1.55
CA ASP A 61 8.73 -12.49 -0.87
C ASP A 61 10.23 -12.17 -1.03
N ARG A 62 11.03 -12.56 -0.08
CA ARG A 62 12.50 -12.46 -0.17
C ARG A 62 13.05 -13.42 -1.22
N THR A 63 12.27 -14.43 -1.63
CA THR A 63 12.61 -15.41 -2.65
C THR A 63 11.78 -15.23 -3.92
N LEU A 64 12.32 -15.71 -5.04
CA LEU A 64 11.74 -15.57 -6.38
C LEU A 64 10.70 -16.64 -6.71
N ASP A 65 10.66 -17.71 -5.93
CA ASP A 65 10.02 -19.00 -6.26
C ASP A 65 8.50 -18.92 -6.49
N ARG A 66 7.78 -18.09 -5.74
CA ARG A 66 6.31 -18.04 -5.79
C ARG A 66 5.76 -17.27 -6.98
N THR A 67 6.41 -16.16 -7.34
CA THR A 67 5.85 -15.19 -8.30
C THR A 67 6.68 -15.05 -9.58
N THR A 68 7.77 -15.80 -9.71
CA THR A 68 8.60 -15.81 -10.92
C THR A 68 8.95 -17.23 -11.34
N ASN A 69 9.61 -17.36 -12.49
CA ASN A 69 10.24 -18.62 -12.93
C ASN A 69 11.68 -18.81 -12.40
N GLY A 70 12.16 -17.90 -11.53
CA GLY A 70 13.44 -18.02 -10.85
C GLY A 70 13.32 -18.72 -9.50
N HIS A 71 14.49 -18.98 -8.87
CA HIS A 71 14.59 -19.65 -7.57
C HIS A 71 15.59 -18.96 -6.67
N GLY A 72 15.41 -19.12 -5.34
CA GLY A 72 16.33 -18.60 -4.34
C GLY A 72 16.06 -17.14 -3.97
N PHE A 73 16.98 -16.53 -3.22
CA PHE A 73 16.82 -15.18 -2.69
C PHE A 73 17.08 -14.12 -3.76
N ALA A 74 16.22 -13.10 -3.80
CA ALA A 74 16.41 -11.93 -4.66
C ALA A 74 17.73 -11.19 -4.33
N ALA A 75 18.14 -11.23 -3.06
CA ALA A 75 19.38 -10.61 -2.58
C ALA A 75 20.66 -11.27 -3.11
N ASP A 76 20.58 -12.46 -3.71
CA ASP A 76 21.71 -13.19 -4.29
C ASP A 76 21.91 -12.89 -5.79
N LEU A 77 20.96 -12.24 -6.45
CA LEU A 77 20.98 -11.96 -7.88
C LEU A 77 21.08 -10.45 -8.16
N SER A 78 21.82 -10.12 -9.24
CA SER A 78 21.85 -8.74 -9.75
C SER A 78 20.52 -8.34 -10.37
N LEU A 79 20.27 -7.03 -10.51
CA LEU A 79 19.11 -6.50 -11.21
C LEU A 79 18.98 -7.10 -12.62
N GLU A 80 20.09 -7.21 -13.37
CA GLU A 80 20.08 -7.78 -14.72
C GLU A 80 19.57 -9.22 -14.73
N GLN A 81 20.04 -10.05 -13.79
CA GLN A 81 19.59 -11.43 -13.66
C GLN A 81 18.10 -11.50 -13.32
N ILE A 82 17.63 -10.71 -12.34
CA ILE A 82 16.21 -10.67 -11.97
C ILE A 82 15.34 -10.18 -13.13
N ARG A 83 15.78 -9.19 -13.88
CA ARG A 83 15.05 -8.66 -15.05
C ARG A 83 14.95 -9.64 -16.21
N SER A 84 15.74 -10.72 -16.23
CA SER A 84 15.60 -11.81 -17.19
C SER A 84 14.49 -12.82 -16.84
N LEU A 85 13.97 -12.77 -15.62
CA LEU A 85 12.92 -13.67 -15.14
C LEU A 85 11.53 -13.25 -15.62
N ASP A 86 10.63 -14.23 -15.68
CA ASP A 86 9.22 -14.05 -15.99
C ASP A 86 8.38 -14.09 -14.70
N ALA A 87 7.75 -12.98 -14.37
CA ALA A 87 6.85 -12.83 -13.21
C ALA A 87 5.36 -12.98 -13.58
N GLY A 88 5.04 -13.41 -14.80
CA GLY A 88 3.66 -13.45 -15.28
C GLY A 88 3.16 -14.81 -15.73
N ALA A 89 4.00 -15.62 -16.37
CA ALA A 89 3.58 -16.91 -16.95
C ALA A 89 3.03 -17.88 -15.90
N GLY A 90 3.59 -17.88 -14.68
CA GLY A 90 3.12 -18.71 -13.55
C GLY A 90 1.72 -18.34 -13.08
N PHE A 91 1.31 -17.08 -13.24
CA PHE A 91 -0.05 -16.63 -12.93
C PHE A 91 -1.05 -17.01 -14.03
N ASN A 92 -0.74 -16.65 -15.29
CA ASN A 92 -1.53 -17.00 -16.46
C ASN A 92 -0.69 -16.76 -17.73
N ALA A 93 -0.80 -17.65 -18.71
CA ALA A 93 -0.03 -17.58 -19.97
C ALA A 93 -0.15 -16.24 -20.72
N ARG A 94 -1.28 -15.52 -20.58
CA ARG A 94 -1.47 -14.19 -21.17
C ARG A 94 -0.50 -13.12 -20.65
N PHE A 95 0.12 -13.36 -19.49
CA PHE A 95 1.09 -12.47 -18.87
C PHE A 95 2.54 -12.93 -19.06
N ALA A 96 2.77 -13.97 -19.87
CA ALA A 96 4.12 -14.44 -20.16
C ALA A 96 5.01 -13.28 -20.65
N GLY A 97 6.25 -13.24 -20.16
CA GLY A 97 7.21 -12.17 -20.43
C GLY A 97 7.06 -10.92 -19.55
N THR A 98 6.15 -10.94 -18.56
CA THR A 98 6.08 -9.87 -17.56
C THR A 98 7.33 -9.90 -16.69
N ARG A 99 8.02 -8.77 -16.59
CA ARG A 99 9.24 -8.63 -15.79
C ARG A 99 8.93 -8.19 -14.36
N VAL A 100 9.81 -8.53 -13.42
CA VAL A 100 9.82 -7.94 -12.09
C VAL A 100 10.14 -6.44 -12.24
N PRO A 101 9.27 -5.51 -11.78
CA PRO A 101 9.53 -4.08 -11.92
C PRO A 101 10.62 -3.61 -10.95
N THR A 102 11.36 -2.57 -11.32
CA THR A 102 12.10 -1.76 -10.36
C THR A 102 11.14 -0.81 -9.63
N LEU A 103 11.53 -0.35 -8.43
CA LEU A 103 10.76 0.69 -7.75
C LEU A 103 10.72 1.99 -8.58
N ALA A 104 11.79 2.32 -9.31
CA ALA A 104 11.84 3.47 -10.19
C ALA A 104 10.74 3.42 -11.28
N GLU A 105 10.58 2.28 -11.95
CA GLU A 105 9.53 2.08 -12.96
C GLU A 105 8.13 2.28 -12.35
N ALA A 106 7.89 1.74 -11.14
CA ALA A 106 6.60 1.85 -10.46
C ALA A 106 6.30 3.30 -10.04
N VAL A 107 7.27 4.01 -9.46
CA VAL A 107 7.11 5.41 -9.02
C VAL A 107 6.91 6.34 -10.23
N ASP A 108 7.70 6.17 -11.29
CA ASP A 108 7.55 6.95 -12.53
C ASP A 108 6.18 6.72 -13.18
N TRP A 109 5.71 5.48 -13.21
CA TRP A 109 4.36 5.16 -13.68
C TRP A 109 3.31 5.86 -12.81
N ALA A 110 3.40 5.73 -11.49
CA ALA A 110 2.44 6.34 -10.57
C ALA A 110 2.39 7.86 -10.70
N LYS A 111 3.51 8.51 -10.97
CA LYS A 111 3.56 9.96 -11.26
C LYS A 111 2.80 10.31 -12.53
N ARG A 112 3.04 9.60 -13.64
CA ARG A 112 2.33 9.85 -14.91
C ARG A 112 0.84 9.63 -14.78
N GLU A 113 0.46 8.64 -13.98
CA GLU A 113 -0.93 8.23 -13.77
C GLU A 113 -1.63 8.96 -12.61
N GLU A 114 -0.93 9.92 -11.98
CA GLU A 114 -1.41 10.71 -10.82
C GLU A 114 -1.86 9.86 -9.62
N MET A 115 -1.22 8.69 -9.43
CA MET A 115 -1.50 7.74 -8.35
C MET A 115 -0.67 8.04 -7.09
N GLY A 116 -1.25 7.75 -5.91
CA GLY A 116 -0.49 7.61 -4.68
C GLY A 116 0.07 6.18 -4.55
N VAL A 117 1.18 6.04 -3.83
CA VAL A 117 1.85 4.74 -3.64
C VAL A 117 2.18 4.51 -2.17
N PHE A 118 1.81 3.34 -1.68
CA PHE A 118 2.28 2.78 -0.42
C PHE A 118 3.42 1.80 -0.74
N VAL A 119 4.63 2.09 -0.28
CA VAL A 119 5.84 1.28 -0.53
C VAL A 119 6.21 0.55 0.75
N GLU A 120 5.89 -0.74 0.83
CA GLU A 120 6.25 -1.55 1.99
C GLU A 120 7.69 -2.04 1.89
N ILE A 121 8.50 -1.73 2.91
CA ILE A 121 9.87 -2.24 3.02
C ILE A 121 9.84 -3.66 3.56
N LYS A 122 10.08 -4.64 2.68
CA LYS A 122 10.19 -6.08 3.01
C LYS A 122 11.65 -6.51 3.23
N GLU A 123 12.60 -5.63 2.93
CA GLU A 123 14.01 -5.90 3.15
C GLU A 123 14.31 -5.99 4.65
N ALA A 124 14.78 -7.16 5.10
CA ALA A 124 15.02 -7.42 6.51
C ALA A 124 16.51 -7.50 6.88
N GLU A 125 17.40 -7.69 5.91
CA GLU A 125 18.84 -7.83 6.14
C GLU A 125 19.56 -6.49 6.02
N ARG A 126 19.09 -5.63 5.11
CA ARG A 126 19.67 -4.32 4.81
C ARG A 126 18.60 -3.22 4.82
N PRO A 127 17.75 -3.13 5.88
CA PRO A 127 16.60 -2.22 5.87
C PRO A 127 16.99 -0.75 5.74
N ASP A 128 18.10 -0.34 6.36
CA ASP A 128 18.60 1.03 6.25
C ASP A 128 19.02 1.35 4.80
N LEU A 129 19.70 0.42 4.12
CA LEU A 129 20.03 0.58 2.69
C LEU A 129 18.78 0.67 1.82
N ALA A 130 17.73 -0.12 2.10
CA ALA A 130 16.48 -0.04 1.37
C ALA A 130 15.82 1.33 1.54
N VAL A 131 15.79 1.86 2.76
CA VAL A 131 15.29 3.22 3.05
C VAL A 131 16.10 4.28 2.31
N ASP A 132 17.43 4.21 2.35
CA ASP A 132 18.32 5.16 1.65
C ASP A 132 18.08 5.15 0.13
N ARG A 133 17.92 3.96 -0.47
CA ARG A 133 17.62 3.81 -1.90
C ARG A 133 16.27 4.38 -2.28
N VAL A 134 15.24 4.10 -1.45
CA VAL A 134 13.90 4.69 -1.64
C VAL A 134 13.96 6.21 -1.51
N ALA A 135 14.62 6.75 -0.48
CA ALA A 135 14.76 8.18 -0.28
C ALA A 135 15.44 8.87 -1.47
N ALA A 136 16.58 8.33 -1.93
CA ALA A 136 17.31 8.86 -3.09
C ALA A 136 16.45 8.85 -4.36
N LEU A 137 15.66 7.79 -4.58
CA LEU A 137 14.73 7.74 -5.71
C LEU A 137 13.64 8.81 -5.59
N LEU A 138 13.03 8.99 -4.41
CA LEU A 138 11.98 9.99 -4.19
C LEU A 138 12.51 11.41 -4.37
N GLU A 139 13.74 11.67 -3.95
CA GLU A 139 14.41 12.95 -4.17
C GLU A 139 14.66 13.20 -5.67
N ALA A 140 15.27 12.23 -6.37
CA ALA A 140 15.55 12.33 -7.79
C ALA A 140 14.29 12.51 -8.65
N THR A 141 13.19 11.90 -8.25
CA THR A 141 11.90 11.97 -8.98
C THR A 141 10.96 13.06 -8.49
N GLY A 142 11.22 13.68 -7.33
CA GLY A 142 10.32 14.63 -6.69
C GLY A 142 8.99 14.01 -6.26
N ALA A 143 8.98 12.74 -5.82
CA ALA A 143 7.77 11.96 -5.55
C ALA A 143 7.38 11.89 -4.06
N PHE A 144 8.01 12.66 -3.18
CA PHE A 144 7.73 12.65 -1.72
C PHE A 144 6.27 12.95 -1.34
N ASP A 145 5.53 13.68 -2.17
CA ASP A 145 4.15 14.03 -1.85
C ASP A 145 3.18 12.86 -2.06
N ARG A 146 3.52 11.92 -2.96
CA ARG A 146 2.65 10.82 -3.38
C ARG A 146 3.09 9.44 -2.92
N VAL A 147 4.18 9.32 -2.16
CA VAL A 147 4.67 8.05 -1.64
C VAL A 147 4.63 8.07 -0.11
N LEU A 148 4.06 7.01 0.48
CA LEU A 148 4.22 6.66 1.89
C LEU A 148 5.10 5.41 1.97
N VAL A 149 6.21 5.51 2.71
CA VAL A 149 7.01 4.34 3.08
C VAL A 149 6.32 3.66 4.25
N ILE A 150 6.01 2.39 4.10
CA ILE A 150 5.21 1.66 5.07
C ILE A 150 5.93 0.41 5.57
N GLY A 151 5.57 -0.07 6.76
CA GLY A 151 6.14 -1.30 7.29
C GLY A 151 5.66 -1.66 8.69
N PHE A 152 5.91 -2.92 9.05
CA PHE A 152 5.68 -3.46 10.38
C PHE A 152 6.85 -3.18 11.34
N ASP A 153 8.05 -2.97 10.81
CA ASP A 153 9.21 -2.59 11.62
C ASP A 153 9.21 -1.08 11.85
N HIS A 154 8.61 -0.68 12.97
CA HIS A 154 8.48 0.72 13.34
C HIS A 154 9.83 1.37 13.69
N ILE A 155 10.89 0.59 13.95
CA ILE A 155 12.26 1.12 14.15
C ILE A 155 12.80 1.59 12.80
N VAL A 156 12.57 0.83 11.74
CA VAL A 156 12.95 1.21 10.36
C VAL A 156 12.23 2.48 9.94
N LEU A 157 10.91 2.60 10.22
CA LEU A 157 10.15 3.82 9.92
C LEU A 157 10.69 5.04 10.67
N LYS A 158 11.03 4.88 11.95
CA LYS A 158 11.64 5.95 12.76
C LYS A 158 12.94 6.43 12.13
N ARG A 159 13.84 5.50 11.80
CA ARG A 159 15.13 5.82 11.16
C ARG A 159 14.91 6.52 9.79
N ALA A 160 13.94 6.05 9.01
CA ALA A 160 13.60 6.67 7.74
C ALA A 160 13.28 8.16 7.88
N VAL A 161 12.45 8.53 8.87
CA VAL A 161 12.09 9.93 9.13
C VAL A 161 13.27 10.73 9.71
N GLU A 162 14.07 10.12 10.59
CA GLU A 162 15.22 10.79 11.21
C GLU A 162 16.35 11.09 10.20
N HIS A 163 16.62 10.16 9.26
CA HIS A 163 17.70 10.32 8.28
C HIS A 163 17.23 11.06 7.01
N HIS A 164 15.94 10.94 6.66
CA HIS A 164 15.37 11.53 5.45
C HIS A 164 14.07 12.29 5.77
N PRO A 165 14.14 13.53 6.27
CA PRO A 165 12.96 14.29 6.75
C PRO A 165 11.86 14.54 5.71
N GLY A 166 12.16 14.34 4.41
CA GLY A 166 11.17 14.41 3.32
C GLY A 166 10.28 13.17 3.21
N ILE A 167 10.71 12.03 3.78
CA ILE A 167 9.93 10.79 3.75
C ILE A 167 8.72 10.92 4.66
N LYS A 168 7.55 10.52 4.13
CA LYS A 168 6.33 10.31 4.90
C LYS A 168 6.16 8.82 5.16
N THR A 169 5.74 8.46 6.36
CA THR A 169 5.65 7.05 6.77
C THR A 169 4.26 6.67 7.24
N GLN A 170 3.93 5.38 7.04
CA GLN A 170 2.74 4.74 7.59
C GLN A 170 3.14 3.51 8.41
N ALA A 171 2.75 3.48 9.67
CA ALA A 171 2.91 2.29 10.50
C ALA A 171 1.84 1.25 10.15
N ILE A 172 2.24 -0.01 10.00
CA ILE A 172 1.32 -1.16 9.87
C ILE A 172 1.25 -1.88 11.22
N THR A 173 0.05 -2.25 11.64
CA THR A 173 -0.15 -3.04 12.86
C THR A 173 -1.31 -4.02 12.72
N HIS A 174 -1.14 -5.21 13.31
CA HIS A 174 -2.20 -6.21 13.49
C HIS A 174 -2.88 -6.11 14.88
N ALA A 175 -2.50 -5.09 15.68
CA ALA A 175 -3.04 -4.92 17.03
C ALA A 175 -3.75 -3.57 17.17
N ARG A 176 -4.81 -3.57 17.98
CA ARG A 176 -5.41 -2.34 18.49
C ARG A 176 -4.64 -1.90 19.74
N HIS A 177 -4.00 -0.74 19.69
CA HIS A 177 -3.14 -0.23 20.75
C HIS A 177 -3.92 0.64 21.74
N ALA A 178 -3.56 0.60 23.02
CA ALA A 178 -4.15 1.45 24.06
C ALA A 178 -3.82 2.94 23.84
N ASP A 179 -2.65 3.25 23.29
CA ASP A 179 -2.23 4.59 22.85
C ASP A 179 -1.64 4.50 21.43
N ILE A 180 -2.49 4.45 20.42
CA ILE A 180 -2.04 4.39 19.03
C ILE A 180 -1.31 5.68 18.60
N LEU A 181 -1.74 6.85 19.07
CA LEU A 181 -1.05 8.10 18.76
C LEU A 181 0.34 8.16 19.39
N GLY A 182 0.52 7.57 20.58
CA GLY A 182 1.85 7.40 21.19
C GLY A 182 2.76 6.51 20.36
N VAL A 183 2.25 5.40 19.84
CA VAL A 183 2.99 4.51 18.92
C VAL A 183 3.43 5.27 17.66
N LEU A 184 2.51 5.98 17.01
CA LEU A 184 2.80 6.73 15.78
C LEU A 184 3.82 7.86 16.03
N ARG A 185 3.67 8.61 17.12
CA ARG A 185 4.66 9.63 17.50
C ARG A 185 6.04 9.03 17.75
N ALA A 186 6.12 7.85 18.39
CA ALA A 186 7.39 7.19 18.69
C ALA A 186 8.17 6.77 17.45
N CYS A 187 7.48 6.44 16.35
CA CYS A 187 8.11 6.07 15.07
C CYS A 187 8.04 7.18 14.00
N GLY A 188 7.47 8.34 14.31
CA GLY A 188 7.36 9.47 13.39
C GLY A 188 6.36 9.23 12.24
N ALA A 189 5.43 8.27 12.38
CA ALA A 189 4.47 7.96 11.33
C ALA A 189 3.30 8.95 11.31
N GLY A 190 3.01 9.50 10.13
CA GLY A 190 1.86 10.37 9.88
C GLY A 190 0.62 9.62 9.34
N SER A 191 0.67 8.30 9.28
CA SER A 191 -0.39 7.45 8.78
C SER A 191 -0.41 6.10 9.50
N LEU A 192 -1.58 5.45 9.55
CA LEU A 192 -1.78 4.12 10.14
C LEU A 192 -2.42 3.19 9.13
N SER A 193 -1.89 1.97 8.99
CA SER A 193 -2.56 0.86 8.30
C SER A 193 -3.09 -0.13 9.33
N ILE A 194 -4.36 -0.50 9.22
CA ILE A 194 -5.05 -1.37 10.18
C ILE A 194 -5.98 -2.36 9.47
N GLU A 195 -6.12 -3.54 10.06
CA GLU A 195 -7.04 -4.58 9.60
C GLU A 195 -8.48 -4.31 10.08
N LEU A 196 -9.46 -4.85 9.33
CA LEU A 196 -10.89 -4.63 9.59
C LEU A 196 -11.33 -5.02 11.01
N ASP A 197 -10.82 -6.10 11.56
CA ASP A 197 -11.15 -6.58 12.89
C ASP A 197 -10.56 -5.74 14.04
N MET A 198 -9.56 -4.92 13.73
CA MET A 198 -8.96 -3.97 14.67
C MET A 198 -9.46 -2.54 14.48
N PHE A 199 -10.25 -2.27 13.44
CA PHE A 199 -10.77 -0.94 13.16
C PHE A 199 -11.86 -0.56 14.17
N HIS A 200 -11.77 0.66 14.69
CA HIS A 200 -12.79 1.22 15.57
C HIS A 200 -13.04 2.70 15.25
N PRO A 201 -14.32 3.13 15.07
CA PRO A 201 -14.66 4.52 14.72
C PRO A 201 -14.10 5.58 15.67
N HIS A 202 -14.09 5.29 16.97
CA HIS A 202 -13.52 6.20 17.97
C HIS A 202 -12.02 6.45 17.74
N ASP A 203 -11.26 5.39 17.41
CA ASP A 203 -9.82 5.50 17.18
C ASP A 203 -9.55 6.23 15.85
N ALA A 204 -10.36 5.96 14.81
CA ALA A 204 -10.29 6.67 13.52
C ALA A 204 -10.53 8.18 13.70
N LYS A 205 -11.50 8.56 14.52
CA LYS A 205 -11.74 9.96 14.86
C LYS A 205 -10.55 10.61 15.55
N ALA A 206 -9.93 9.92 16.53
CA ALA A 206 -8.74 10.43 17.22
C ALA A 206 -7.55 10.61 16.27
N LEU A 207 -7.36 9.71 15.29
CA LEU A 207 -6.36 9.87 14.23
C LEU A 207 -6.63 11.12 13.38
N HIS A 208 -7.85 11.34 12.96
CA HIS A 208 -8.24 12.51 12.16
C HIS A 208 -8.09 13.83 12.93
N ASP A 209 -8.45 13.86 14.22
CA ASP A 209 -8.25 15.03 15.09
C ASP A 209 -6.74 15.38 15.20
N ALA A 210 -5.87 14.36 15.15
CA ALA A 210 -4.42 14.51 15.12
C ALA A 210 -3.82 14.71 13.71
N ARG A 211 -4.64 14.80 12.64
CA ARG A 211 -4.23 14.88 11.23
C ARG A 211 -3.40 13.68 10.75
N VAL A 212 -3.64 12.52 11.32
CA VAL A 212 -3.06 11.24 10.90
C VAL A 212 -4.05 10.56 9.94
N SER A 213 -3.58 10.19 8.75
CA SER A 213 -4.40 9.41 7.81
C SER A 213 -4.47 7.94 8.22
N ASN A 214 -5.54 7.26 7.78
CA ASN A 214 -5.65 5.83 7.98
C ASN A 214 -5.89 5.08 6.67
N ARG A 215 -5.40 3.82 6.62
CA ARG A 215 -5.68 2.86 5.57
C ARG A 215 -6.31 1.62 6.18
N LEU A 216 -7.56 1.34 5.83
CA LEU A 216 -8.29 0.17 6.27
C LEU A 216 -8.12 -0.97 5.27
N ASN A 217 -7.49 -2.06 5.70
CA ASN A 217 -7.33 -3.26 4.87
C ASN A 217 -8.57 -4.15 4.99
N LEU A 218 -9.17 -4.46 3.86
CA LEU A 218 -10.31 -5.37 3.79
C LEU A 218 -9.89 -6.75 3.30
N PRO A 219 -10.44 -7.81 3.90
CA PRO A 219 -10.38 -9.14 3.32
C PRO A 219 -11.16 -9.17 2.00
N ARG A 220 -11.00 -10.24 1.23
CA ARG A 220 -11.79 -10.47 0.02
C ARG A 220 -13.29 -10.47 0.32
N PRO A 221 -14.13 -9.99 -0.63
CA PRO A 221 -15.58 -9.80 -0.39
C PRO A 221 -16.31 -11.02 0.15
N GLU A 222 -15.94 -12.23 -0.29
CA GLU A 222 -16.52 -13.48 0.16
C GLU A 222 -16.27 -13.79 1.65
N ARG A 223 -15.26 -13.15 2.25
CA ARG A 223 -14.94 -13.29 3.68
C ARG A 223 -15.63 -12.26 4.56
N LEU A 224 -16.11 -11.15 3.99
CA LEU A 224 -16.74 -10.06 4.74
C LEU A 224 -17.97 -10.49 5.56
N PRO A 225 -18.82 -11.46 5.13
CA PRO A 225 -19.94 -11.91 5.96
C PRO A 225 -19.56 -12.52 7.30
N ALA A 226 -18.28 -12.92 7.48
CA ALA A 226 -17.76 -13.39 8.77
C ALA A 226 -17.51 -12.24 9.77
N TYR A 227 -17.48 -11.00 9.29
CA TYR A 227 -17.24 -9.81 10.11
C TYR A 227 -18.56 -9.13 10.46
N ARG A 228 -18.72 -8.71 11.71
CA ARG A 228 -19.89 -7.98 12.19
C ARG A 228 -19.47 -6.94 13.20
N GLN A 229 -20.16 -5.81 13.19
CA GLN A 229 -20.06 -4.81 14.25
C GLN A 229 -21.33 -4.93 15.15
N GLY A 230 -21.20 -5.72 16.20
CA GLY A 230 -22.35 -6.12 17.02
C GLY A 230 -23.29 -7.03 16.23
N ARG A 231 -24.55 -6.56 16.02
CA ARG A 231 -25.56 -7.26 15.20
C ARG A 231 -25.67 -6.73 13.77
N ARG A 232 -24.84 -5.75 13.40
CA ARG A 232 -24.92 -5.05 12.12
C ARG A 232 -24.08 -5.75 11.07
N ASP A 233 -24.54 -5.71 9.84
CA ASP A 233 -23.78 -6.13 8.67
C ASP A 233 -22.58 -5.22 8.44
N ILE A 234 -21.43 -5.81 8.14
CA ILE A 234 -20.17 -5.07 8.01
C ILE A 234 -20.16 -4.14 6.79
N ILE A 235 -20.83 -4.51 5.69
CA ILE A 235 -20.89 -3.65 4.49
C ILE A 235 -21.61 -2.34 4.81
N THR A 236 -22.74 -2.42 5.51
CA THR A 236 -23.47 -1.24 5.97
C THR A 236 -22.60 -0.36 6.89
N CYS A 237 -21.86 -0.99 7.82
CA CYS A 237 -20.94 -0.24 8.68
C CYS A 237 -19.82 0.45 7.89
N LEU A 238 -19.23 -0.23 6.90
CA LEU A 238 -18.19 0.34 6.05
C LEU A 238 -18.73 1.53 5.24
N GLU A 239 -19.92 1.43 4.65
CA GLU A 239 -20.55 2.54 3.92
C GLU A 239 -20.78 3.75 4.83
N GLU A 240 -21.25 3.54 6.06
CA GLU A 240 -21.43 4.61 7.05
C GLU A 240 -20.07 5.24 7.44
N TRP A 241 -19.07 4.44 7.78
CA TRP A 241 -17.74 4.96 8.17
C TRP A 241 -17.06 5.74 7.05
N ILE A 242 -17.26 5.32 5.80
CA ILE A 242 -16.79 6.06 4.62
C ILE A 242 -17.56 7.39 4.51
N ALA A 243 -18.90 7.37 4.61
CA ALA A 243 -19.74 8.56 4.51
C ALA A 243 -19.48 9.57 5.65
N GLU A 244 -19.15 9.08 6.84
CA GLU A 244 -18.76 9.89 8.01
C GLU A 244 -17.32 10.41 7.91
N GLY A 245 -16.57 10.04 6.86
CA GLY A 245 -15.18 10.47 6.65
C GLY A 245 -14.20 9.85 7.65
N LEU A 246 -14.49 8.67 8.20
CA LEU A 246 -13.63 7.99 9.18
C LEU A 246 -12.53 7.15 8.52
N ILE A 247 -12.59 6.98 7.18
CA ILE A 247 -11.63 6.18 6.42
C ILE A 247 -11.03 7.07 5.32
N ASP A 248 -9.70 7.15 5.28
CA ASP A 248 -9.00 7.91 4.24
C ASP A 248 -8.68 7.03 3.02
N THR A 249 -8.28 5.78 3.25
CA THR A 249 -7.98 4.82 2.20
C THR A 249 -8.59 3.47 2.55
N ILE A 250 -9.29 2.86 1.59
CA ILE A 250 -9.76 1.48 1.66
C ILE A 250 -8.88 0.62 0.74
N SER A 251 -8.34 -0.49 1.26
CA SER A 251 -7.33 -1.32 0.59
C SER A 251 -7.75 -2.77 0.54
N GLY A 252 -7.38 -3.48 -0.52
CA GLY A 252 -7.60 -4.91 -0.67
C GLY A 252 -7.33 -5.42 -2.08
N ASP A 253 -7.57 -6.73 -2.28
CA ASP A 253 -7.28 -7.42 -3.55
C ASP A 253 -8.33 -7.16 -4.64
N ASP A 254 -9.61 -6.91 -4.26
CA ASP A 254 -10.72 -6.72 -5.21
C ASP A 254 -11.01 -5.22 -5.42
N VAL A 255 -10.25 -4.61 -6.31
CA VAL A 255 -10.35 -3.17 -6.58
C VAL A 255 -11.74 -2.73 -7.06
N PRO A 256 -12.43 -3.42 -8.00
CA PRO A 256 -13.79 -3.04 -8.40
C PRO A 256 -14.81 -3.06 -7.25
N PHE A 257 -14.69 -4.03 -6.34
CA PHE A 257 -15.54 -4.08 -5.15
C PHE A 257 -15.31 -2.86 -4.26
N LEU A 258 -14.05 -2.52 -3.98
CA LEU A 258 -13.70 -1.34 -3.16
C LEU A 258 -14.19 -0.04 -3.79
N ALA A 259 -14.00 0.13 -5.10
CA ALA A 259 -14.47 1.30 -5.83
C ALA A 259 -15.99 1.48 -5.74
N LYS A 260 -16.75 0.39 -5.95
CA LYS A 260 -18.21 0.40 -5.79
C LYS A 260 -18.66 0.70 -4.35
N LEU A 261 -17.92 0.21 -3.35
CA LEU A 261 -18.23 0.48 -1.94
C LEU A 261 -18.10 1.97 -1.64
N VAL A 262 -17.02 2.61 -2.08
CA VAL A 262 -16.80 4.05 -1.93
C VAL A 262 -17.85 4.88 -2.69
N GLU A 263 -18.20 4.49 -3.92
CA GLU A 263 -19.24 5.14 -4.72
C GLU A 263 -20.60 5.12 -4.03
N ARG A 264 -21.03 3.97 -3.50
CA ARG A 264 -22.30 3.83 -2.77
C ARG A 264 -22.33 4.68 -1.51
N ALA A 265 -21.25 4.67 -0.74
CA ALA A 265 -21.14 5.49 0.47
C ALA A 265 -21.22 6.99 0.15
N GLY A 266 -20.58 7.46 -0.92
CA GLY A 266 -20.65 8.85 -1.38
C GLY A 266 -22.06 9.27 -1.83
N ALA A 267 -22.80 8.37 -2.48
CA ALA A 267 -24.19 8.62 -2.89
C ALA A 267 -25.17 8.69 -1.69
N ALA A 268 -24.87 8.01 -0.60
CA ALA A 268 -25.68 8.02 0.63
C ALA A 268 -25.44 9.30 1.46
N GLY A 269 -24.22 9.82 1.50
CA GLY A 269 -23.85 11.04 2.26
C GLY A 269 -24.29 12.36 1.62
N GLY A 270 -24.73 12.36 0.37
CA GLY A 270 -25.23 13.55 -0.35
C GLY A 270 -26.74 13.82 -0.20
N ARG A 271 -27.46 13.13 0.71
CA ARG A 271 -28.90 13.33 0.93
C ARG A 271 -29.17 14.08 2.20
#